data_a65ccfbf745b02b62f86ae7904fe5704
#
_entry.id   a65ccfbf745b02b62f86ae7904fe5704
#
_cell.length_a   1.000
_cell.length_b   1.000
_cell.length_c   1.000
_cell.angle_alpha   90.00
_cell.angle_beta   90.00
_cell.angle_gamma   90.00
#
_symmetry.space_group_name_H-M   'P 1'
#
loop_
_entity.id
_entity.type
_entity.pdbx_description
1 polymer ?
#
loop_
_entity_poly.entity_id
_entity_poly.type
_entity_poly.pdbx_seq_one_letter_code
_entity_poly.pdbx_strand_id
1 'polypeptide(L)'
;FSYTVTDNIVTLNEENTKSVNVNRFLLDQISENSNDFILKLPLINESFLDVNMKKFSVLSPEHKLIIETSNGKETVDYIPNFQSYYISYEGNSIGTFLCFENSIVISYKYNNRQFEINKIDNEFLLFDINDCLISKTFSCEVEKKIEQLSAEENYPESSSASPKCLELAVEVDQHTRNTFSSNTTTTNWAHAIIAGVSQVYASEV
;
A
#
# COMPACT_ATOMS: atom_id res chain seq x y z
N PHE A 1 20.31 2.91 -6.97
CA PHE A 1 19.81 2.74 -5.58
C PHE A 1 19.34 1.30 -5.36
N SER A 2 19.63 0.76 -4.18
CA SER A 2 19.14 -0.57 -3.77
C SER A 2 18.61 -0.49 -2.35
N TYR A 3 17.51 -1.19 -2.08
CA TYR A 3 16.95 -1.30 -0.73
C TYR A 3 16.44 -2.72 -0.47
N THR A 4 16.32 -3.08 0.80
CA THR A 4 15.90 -4.43 1.19
C THR A 4 14.45 -4.41 1.66
N VAL A 5 13.66 -5.32 1.10
CA VAL A 5 12.28 -5.58 1.53
C VAL A 5 12.17 -7.08 1.84
N THR A 6 11.93 -7.43 3.09
CA THR A 6 11.75 -8.82 3.54
C THR A 6 12.75 -9.80 2.91
N ASP A 7 14.06 -9.59 3.11
CA ASP A 7 15.17 -10.38 2.54
C ASP A 7 15.37 -10.28 1.02
N ASN A 8 14.54 -9.54 0.31
CA ASN A 8 14.76 -9.25 -1.11
C ASN A 8 15.51 -7.94 -1.26
N ILE A 9 16.53 -7.94 -2.10
CA ILE A 9 17.21 -6.72 -2.51
C ILE A 9 16.50 -6.20 -3.76
N VAL A 10 15.91 -5.02 -3.65
CA VAL A 10 15.30 -4.30 -4.77
C VAL A 10 16.32 -3.30 -5.28
N THR A 11 16.71 -3.43 -6.54
CA THR A 11 17.61 -2.49 -7.20
C THR A 11 16.80 -1.60 -8.13
N LEU A 12 16.88 -0.29 -7.92
CA LEU A 12 16.21 0.70 -8.75
C LEU A 12 17.06 1.02 -9.97
N ASN A 13 16.39 1.17 -11.11
CA ASN A 13 17.04 1.67 -12.32
C ASN A 13 17.24 3.18 -12.18
N GLU A 14 18.50 3.64 -12.22
CA GLU A 14 18.86 5.06 -12.03
C GLU A 14 18.27 5.97 -13.12
N GLU A 15 18.13 5.51 -14.35
CA GLU A 15 17.54 6.29 -15.44
C GLU A 15 16.05 6.59 -15.22
N ASN A 16 15.36 5.68 -14.52
CA ASN A 16 13.92 5.74 -14.25
C ASN A 16 13.61 6.01 -12.77
N THR A 17 14.59 6.53 -12.02
CA THR A 17 14.42 6.92 -10.61
C THR A 17 14.74 8.40 -10.44
N LYS A 18 13.86 9.12 -9.76
CA LYS A 18 14.03 10.55 -9.48
C LYS A 18 13.83 10.88 -8.03
N SER A 19 14.66 11.76 -7.50
CA SER A 19 14.43 12.36 -6.18
C SER A 19 13.23 13.32 -6.25
N VAL A 20 12.35 13.23 -5.26
CA VAL A 20 11.14 14.05 -5.13
C VAL A 20 11.23 14.88 -3.86
N ASN A 21 11.03 16.18 -4.00
CA ASN A 21 10.95 17.05 -2.84
C ASN A 21 9.52 17.03 -2.27
N VAL A 22 9.38 16.52 -1.05
CA VAL A 22 8.10 16.44 -0.34
C VAL A 22 7.99 17.57 0.67
N ASN A 23 7.01 18.45 0.50
CA ASN A 23 6.73 19.52 1.44
C ASN A 23 5.99 18.98 2.67
N ARG A 24 6.74 18.69 3.74
CA ARG A 24 6.22 18.13 5.00
C ARG A 24 5.15 19.01 5.65
N PHE A 25 5.33 20.33 5.63
CA PHE A 25 4.37 21.24 6.22
C PHE A 25 3.00 21.15 5.56
N LEU A 26 2.95 20.99 4.24
CA LEU A 26 1.70 20.75 3.52
C LEU A 26 1.10 19.38 3.85
N LEU A 27 1.94 18.34 4.01
CA LEU A 27 1.46 17.01 4.38
C LEU A 27 0.81 16.99 5.76
N ASP A 28 1.41 17.65 6.73
CA ASP A 28 0.88 17.74 8.09
C ASP A 28 -0.47 18.49 8.10
N GLN A 29 -0.59 19.59 7.34
CA GLN A 29 -1.85 20.31 7.18
C GLN A 29 -2.95 19.47 6.48
N ILE A 30 -2.58 18.71 5.46
CA ILE A 30 -3.51 17.83 4.73
C ILE A 30 -4.01 16.71 5.65
N SER A 31 -3.11 16.13 6.43
CA SER A 31 -3.43 15.01 7.31
C SER A 31 -4.47 15.37 8.38
N GLU A 32 -4.47 16.60 8.85
CA GLU A 32 -5.35 17.04 9.94
C GLU A 32 -6.75 17.48 9.47
N ASN A 33 -6.86 18.06 8.26
CA ASN A 33 -8.02 18.90 7.93
C ASN A 33 -8.78 18.54 6.64
N SER A 34 -8.31 17.60 5.81
CA SER A 34 -8.90 17.41 4.48
C SER A 34 -9.33 15.98 4.20
N ASN A 35 -10.61 15.81 3.90
CA ASN A 35 -11.12 14.55 3.38
C ASN A 35 -10.84 14.39 1.87
N ASP A 36 -10.87 15.50 1.14
CA ASP A 36 -10.66 15.55 -0.31
C ASP A 36 -9.77 16.75 -0.65
N PHE A 37 -8.79 16.56 -1.53
CA PHE A 37 -7.90 17.62 -2.02
C PHE A 37 -7.30 17.25 -3.38
N ILE A 38 -6.71 18.24 -4.06
CA ILE A 38 -5.97 18.03 -5.30
C ILE A 38 -4.47 18.01 -5.01
N LEU A 39 -3.79 17.03 -5.57
CA LEU A 39 -2.34 16.87 -5.48
C LEU A 39 -1.73 16.82 -6.88
N LYS A 40 -0.54 17.41 -7.04
CA LYS A 40 0.29 17.25 -8.24
C LYS A 40 1.23 16.09 -8.05
N LEU A 41 0.98 14.98 -8.74
CA LEU A 41 1.87 13.83 -8.76
C LEU A 41 2.95 14.02 -9.82
N PRO A 42 4.23 13.86 -9.48
CA PRO A 42 5.31 13.93 -10.45
C PRO A 42 5.32 12.68 -11.33
N LEU A 43 5.76 12.86 -12.57
CA LEU A 43 6.09 11.78 -13.49
C LEU A 43 7.60 11.77 -13.78
N ILE A 44 8.12 10.65 -14.24
CA ILE A 44 9.56 10.51 -14.53
C ILE A 44 10.05 11.51 -15.59
N ASN A 45 9.19 11.89 -16.54
CA ASN A 45 9.48 12.87 -17.60
C ASN A 45 9.37 14.35 -17.14
N GLU A 46 9.38 14.62 -15.83
CA GLU A 46 9.29 15.96 -15.23
C GLU A 46 7.94 16.67 -15.39
N SER A 47 6.93 16.02 -15.95
CA SER A 47 5.57 16.52 -15.94
C SER A 47 4.84 16.13 -14.65
N PHE A 48 3.62 16.66 -14.46
CA PHE A 48 2.80 16.40 -13.30
C PHE A 48 1.38 16.02 -13.73
N LEU A 49 0.75 15.18 -12.91
CA LEU A 49 -0.69 14.91 -12.99
C LEU A 49 -1.41 15.66 -11.86
N ASP A 50 -2.43 16.42 -12.19
CA ASP A 50 -3.38 16.93 -11.20
C ASP A 50 -4.39 15.84 -10.86
N VAL A 51 -4.29 15.30 -9.65
CA VAL A 51 -5.11 14.17 -9.20
C VAL A 51 -5.99 14.55 -8.02
N ASN A 52 -7.16 13.93 -7.93
CA ASN A 52 -8.04 14.08 -6.80
C ASN A 52 -7.69 13.00 -5.76
N MET A 53 -7.54 13.43 -4.51
CA MET A 53 -7.31 12.59 -3.35
C MET A 53 -8.58 12.50 -2.54
N LYS A 54 -9.03 11.28 -2.23
CA LYS A 54 -10.21 11.04 -1.39
C LYS A 54 -9.85 10.14 -0.22
N LYS A 55 -10.06 10.65 1.00
CA LYS A 55 -9.75 9.91 2.23
C LYS A 55 -10.60 8.65 2.36
N PHE A 56 -9.97 7.55 2.76
CA PHE A 56 -10.64 6.30 3.13
C PHE A 56 -9.96 5.64 4.31
N SER A 57 -10.59 4.62 4.89
CA SER A 57 -9.99 3.79 5.92
C SER A 57 -10.14 2.32 5.54
N VAL A 58 -9.07 1.56 5.70
CA VAL A 58 -9.10 0.09 5.58
C VAL A 58 -9.42 -0.60 6.91
N LEU A 59 -9.53 0.18 7.98
CA LEU A 59 -9.81 -0.36 9.31
C LEU A 59 -11.31 -0.36 9.58
N SER A 60 -11.80 -1.49 10.05
CA SER A 60 -13.13 -1.59 10.65
C SER A 60 -13.20 -0.71 11.91
N PRO A 61 -14.36 -0.13 12.25
CA PRO A 61 -14.55 0.56 13.53
C PRO A 61 -14.22 -0.31 14.74
N GLU A 62 -14.37 -1.63 14.62
CA GLU A 62 -14.13 -2.62 15.67
C GLU A 62 -12.77 -3.35 15.51
N HIS A 63 -11.86 -2.81 14.71
CA HIS A 63 -10.56 -3.41 14.50
C HIS A 63 -9.80 -3.62 15.82
N LYS A 64 -9.03 -4.70 15.89
CA LYS A 64 -8.21 -5.04 17.06
C LYS A 64 -6.81 -5.40 16.62
N LEU A 65 -5.81 -4.91 17.34
CA LEU A 65 -4.44 -5.40 17.21
C LEU A 65 -4.20 -6.45 18.29
N ILE A 66 -3.85 -7.66 17.86
CA ILE A 66 -3.50 -8.76 18.76
C ILE A 66 -2.01 -9.04 18.58
N ILE A 67 -1.28 -9.03 19.68
CA ILE A 67 0.15 -9.36 19.71
C ILE A 67 0.31 -10.69 20.43
N GLU A 68 0.98 -11.63 19.78
CA GLU A 68 1.35 -12.89 20.40
C GLU A 68 2.73 -12.75 21.07
N THR A 69 2.77 -13.04 22.37
CA THR A 69 3.97 -12.96 23.21
C THR A 69 4.24 -14.33 23.83
N SER A 70 5.38 -14.49 24.50
CA SER A 70 5.68 -15.70 25.29
C SER A 70 4.65 -15.99 26.39
N ASN A 71 3.88 -14.99 26.81
CA ASN A 71 2.85 -15.09 27.86
C ASN A 71 1.44 -15.32 27.27
N GLY A 72 1.30 -15.42 25.97
CA GLY A 72 0.05 -15.60 25.25
C GLY A 72 -0.34 -14.41 24.37
N LYS A 73 -1.61 -14.38 23.99
CA LYS A 73 -2.15 -13.33 23.12
C LYS A 73 -2.65 -12.15 23.94
N GLU A 74 -2.20 -10.97 23.59
CA GLU A 74 -2.59 -9.71 24.23
C GLU A 74 -3.29 -8.82 23.19
N THR A 75 -4.46 -8.29 23.54
CA THR A 75 -5.13 -7.25 22.74
C THR A 75 -4.56 -5.90 23.13
N VAL A 76 -4.08 -5.17 22.15
CA VAL A 76 -3.48 -3.84 22.34
C VAL A 76 -4.39 -2.80 21.71
N ASP A 77 -4.65 -1.74 22.45
CA ASP A 77 -5.32 -0.56 21.91
C ASP A 77 -4.39 0.08 20.85
N TYR A 78 -4.85 0.07 19.61
CA TYR A 78 -4.11 0.60 18.50
C TYR A 78 -4.88 1.75 17.87
N ILE A 79 -4.28 2.92 17.89
CA ILE A 79 -4.77 4.10 17.17
C ILE A 79 -3.90 4.27 15.93
N PRO A 80 -4.47 4.17 14.72
CA PRO A 80 -3.72 4.39 13.50
C PRO A 80 -3.12 5.81 13.48
N ASN A 81 -1.83 5.90 13.25
CA ASN A 81 -1.13 7.19 13.09
C ASN A 81 -0.79 7.47 11.62
N PHE A 82 -1.60 6.96 10.71
CA PHE A 82 -1.47 7.18 9.28
C PHE A 82 -2.83 7.52 8.67
N GLN A 83 -2.79 8.11 7.49
CA GLN A 83 -3.97 8.40 6.70
C GLN A 83 -3.84 7.81 5.31
N SER A 84 -4.96 7.34 4.76
CA SER A 84 -5.01 6.73 3.43
C SER A 84 -5.98 7.49 2.53
N TYR A 85 -5.57 7.64 1.28
CA TYR A 85 -6.33 8.32 0.24
C TYR A 85 -6.33 7.49 -1.04
N TYR A 86 -7.48 7.37 -1.68
CA TYR A 86 -7.56 6.96 -3.07
C TYR A 86 -7.09 8.11 -3.97
N ILE A 87 -6.35 7.75 -5.01
CA ILE A 87 -5.92 8.67 -6.06
C ILE A 87 -6.80 8.45 -7.25
N SER A 88 -7.44 9.51 -7.74
CA SER A 88 -8.22 9.45 -8.98
C SER A 88 -7.77 10.52 -9.99
N TYR A 89 -7.74 10.12 -11.25
CA TYR A 89 -7.43 10.97 -12.40
C TYR A 89 -8.53 10.80 -13.47
N GLU A 90 -9.10 11.91 -13.91
CA GLU A 90 -10.21 11.91 -14.88
C GLU A 90 -11.37 10.97 -14.50
N GLY A 91 -11.68 10.89 -13.20
CA GLY A 91 -12.77 10.06 -12.67
C GLY A 91 -12.42 8.59 -12.44
N ASN A 92 -11.25 8.13 -12.87
CA ASN A 92 -10.80 6.76 -12.66
C ASN A 92 -9.90 6.66 -11.44
N SER A 93 -10.06 5.60 -10.63
CA SER A 93 -9.13 5.29 -9.55
C SER A 93 -7.82 4.77 -10.14
N ILE A 94 -6.71 5.41 -9.81
CA ILE A 94 -5.39 5.07 -10.35
C ILE A 94 -4.38 4.61 -9.29
N GLY A 95 -4.70 4.77 -7.99
CA GLY A 95 -3.75 4.38 -6.96
C GLY A 95 -4.14 4.78 -5.54
N THR A 96 -3.15 4.72 -4.65
CA THR A 96 -3.28 5.07 -3.23
C THR A 96 -2.15 5.98 -2.76
N PHE A 97 -2.48 6.85 -1.82
CA PHE A 97 -1.54 7.65 -1.06
C PHE A 97 -1.70 7.35 0.43
N LEU A 98 -0.62 7.00 1.07
CA LEU A 98 -0.52 6.73 2.49
C LEU A 98 0.41 7.75 3.12
N CYS A 99 -0.10 8.45 4.12
CA CYS A 99 0.64 9.47 4.85
C CYS A 99 0.87 8.99 6.28
N PHE A 100 2.12 8.69 6.62
CA PHE A 100 2.59 8.34 7.96
C PHE A 100 3.24 9.56 8.62
N GLU A 101 3.44 9.50 9.94
CA GLU A 101 4.08 10.58 10.69
C GLU A 101 5.42 11.04 10.10
N ASN A 102 6.26 10.10 9.64
CA ASN A 102 7.62 10.40 9.15
C ASN A 102 7.90 9.93 7.72
N SER A 103 6.89 9.42 7.02
CA SER A 103 7.04 8.96 5.64
C SER A 103 5.74 9.05 4.87
N ILE A 104 5.85 8.91 3.56
CA ILE A 104 4.73 8.71 2.65
C ILE A 104 5.00 7.51 1.77
N VAL A 105 3.93 6.85 1.35
CA VAL A 105 3.97 5.86 0.28
C VAL A 105 2.87 6.23 -0.71
N ILE A 106 3.23 6.47 -1.95
CA ILE A 106 2.28 6.73 -3.04
C ILE A 106 2.51 5.68 -4.10
N SER A 107 1.46 4.94 -4.45
CA SER A 107 1.49 3.98 -5.55
C SER A 107 0.38 4.31 -6.53
N TYR A 108 0.71 4.47 -7.82
CA TYR A 108 -0.28 4.82 -8.84
C TYR A 108 0.09 4.28 -10.22
N LYS A 109 -0.94 4.00 -11.00
CA LYS A 109 -0.83 3.52 -12.38
C LYS A 109 -1.18 4.64 -13.35
N TYR A 110 -0.29 4.87 -14.32
CA TYR A 110 -0.53 5.83 -15.40
C TYR A 110 0.12 5.34 -16.69
N ASN A 111 -0.62 5.38 -17.80
CA ASN A 111 -0.18 4.91 -19.13
C ASN A 111 0.42 3.48 -19.10
N ASN A 112 -0.26 2.55 -18.43
CA ASN A 112 0.18 1.15 -18.24
C ASN A 112 1.51 0.95 -17.50
N ARG A 113 2.04 2.00 -16.89
CA ARG A 113 3.20 1.93 -15.99
C ARG A 113 2.74 2.11 -14.55
N GLN A 114 3.44 1.46 -13.62
CA GLN A 114 3.16 1.56 -12.20
C GLN A 114 4.29 2.29 -11.49
N PHE A 115 3.94 3.42 -10.91
CA PHE A 115 4.88 4.28 -10.22
C PHE A 115 4.72 4.17 -8.71
N GLU A 116 5.83 4.31 -8.01
CA GLU A 116 5.84 4.44 -6.55
C GLU A 116 6.69 5.63 -6.14
N ILE A 117 6.23 6.34 -5.09
CA ILE A 117 7.02 7.30 -4.35
C ILE A 117 7.16 6.76 -2.94
N ASN A 118 8.38 6.50 -2.53
CA ASN A 118 8.68 5.95 -1.22
C ASN A 118 9.94 6.60 -0.63
N LYS A 119 10.07 6.55 0.69
CA LYS A 119 11.26 7.04 1.38
C LYS A 119 12.30 5.93 1.46
N ILE A 120 13.42 6.13 0.78
CA ILE A 120 14.56 5.21 0.75
C ILE A 120 15.80 6.00 1.18
N ASP A 121 16.54 5.52 2.19
CA ASP A 121 17.75 6.17 2.71
C ASP A 121 17.60 7.67 3.01
N ASN A 122 16.47 8.06 3.60
CA ASN A 122 16.11 9.45 3.90
C ASN A 122 15.73 10.36 2.72
N GLU A 123 15.71 9.87 1.50
CA GLU A 123 15.21 10.57 0.32
C GLU A 123 13.88 10.00 -0.15
N PHE A 124 13.01 10.84 -0.68
CA PHE A 124 11.82 10.38 -1.37
C PHE A 124 12.16 10.17 -2.83
N LEU A 125 11.99 8.93 -3.29
CA LEU A 125 12.29 8.52 -4.66
C LEU A 125 11.01 8.15 -5.38
N LEU A 126 10.86 8.68 -6.60
CA LEU A 126 9.88 8.24 -7.59
C LEU A 126 10.54 7.22 -8.50
N PHE A 127 9.94 6.06 -8.69
CA PHE A 127 10.43 5.03 -9.58
C PHE A 127 9.27 4.23 -10.22
N ASP A 128 9.56 3.57 -11.33
CA ASP A 128 8.65 2.61 -11.95
C ASP A 128 8.92 1.21 -11.39
N ILE A 129 7.92 0.58 -10.83
CA ILE A 129 8.04 -0.76 -10.24
C ILE A 129 8.41 -1.81 -11.30
N ASN A 130 7.94 -1.65 -12.55
CA ASN A 130 8.25 -2.59 -13.62
C ASN A 130 9.71 -2.58 -14.05
N ASP A 131 10.44 -1.50 -13.74
CA ASP A 131 11.87 -1.36 -14.06
C ASP A 131 12.77 -1.76 -12.87
N CYS A 132 12.18 -2.22 -11.74
CA CYS A 132 12.92 -2.68 -10.58
C CYS A 132 13.45 -4.10 -10.78
N LEU A 133 14.70 -4.34 -10.40
CA LEU A 133 15.27 -5.68 -10.35
C LEU A 133 15.13 -6.23 -8.92
N ILE A 134 14.46 -7.37 -8.80
CA ILE A 134 14.31 -8.08 -7.53
C ILE A 134 15.26 -9.27 -7.53
N SER A 135 16.23 -9.30 -6.62
CA SER A 135 17.30 -10.30 -6.61
C SER A 135 16.90 -11.67 -6.05
N LYS A 136 15.77 -11.76 -5.34
CA LYS A 136 15.18 -13.02 -4.90
C LYS A 136 13.72 -13.07 -5.31
N THR A 137 13.34 -14.16 -5.96
CA THR A 137 11.93 -14.49 -6.16
C THR A 137 11.45 -15.26 -4.93
N PHE A 138 10.44 -14.71 -4.28
CA PHE A 138 9.70 -15.45 -3.28
C PHE A 138 8.92 -16.56 -4.00
N SER A 139 9.30 -17.82 -3.79
CA SER A 139 8.49 -18.94 -4.25
C SER A 139 7.51 -19.33 -3.14
N CYS A 140 6.26 -19.04 -3.34
CA CYS A 140 5.21 -19.51 -2.44
C CYS A 140 5.01 -21.01 -2.69
N GLU A 141 5.25 -21.87 -1.68
CA GLU A 141 5.03 -23.32 -1.79
C GLU A 141 3.55 -23.69 -2.03
N VAL A 142 2.64 -22.71 -1.93
CA VAL A 142 1.21 -22.91 -2.17
C VAL A 142 0.89 -23.19 -3.64
N GLU A 143 1.72 -22.77 -4.59
CA GLU A 143 1.49 -23.02 -6.03
C GLU A 143 1.39 -24.49 -6.40
N LYS A 144 1.98 -25.40 -5.63
CA LYS A 144 1.90 -26.85 -5.89
C LYS A 144 0.57 -27.50 -5.49
N LYS A 145 -0.30 -26.81 -4.75
CA LYS A 145 -1.60 -27.36 -4.30
C LYS A 145 -2.80 -26.92 -5.12
N ILE A 146 -2.65 -25.91 -5.98
CA ILE A 146 -3.77 -25.34 -6.75
C ILE A 146 -4.14 -26.22 -7.95
N GLU A 147 -3.25 -27.09 -8.46
CA GLU A 147 -3.56 -27.99 -9.57
C GLU A 147 -4.62 -29.07 -9.28
N GLN A 148 -5.07 -29.20 -8.04
CA GLN A 148 -6.09 -30.21 -7.65
C GLN A 148 -7.47 -29.63 -7.29
N LEU A 149 -7.69 -28.33 -7.41
CA LEU A 149 -8.97 -27.68 -7.10
C LEU A 149 -9.67 -27.10 -8.34
N SER A 150 -9.54 -27.75 -9.50
CA SER A 150 -10.42 -27.47 -10.64
C SER A 150 -11.76 -28.22 -10.46
N ALA A 151 -12.50 -27.87 -9.43
CA ALA A 151 -13.93 -28.11 -9.41
C ALA A 151 -14.59 -26.86 -9.97
N GLU A 152 -15.30 -26.99 -11.07
CA GLU A 152 -16.19 -25.99 -11.63
C GLU A 152 -17.24 -25.61 -10.57
N GLU A 153 -16.93 -24.67 -9.71
CA GLU A 153 -17.95 -24.01 -8.92
C GLU A 153 -18.58 -22.94 -9.82
N ASN A 154 -19.74 -23.29 -10.38
CA ASN A 154 -20.65 -22.32 -10.99
C ASN A 154 -21.12 -21.38 -9.90
N TYR A 155 -20.45 -20.25 -9.74
CA TYR A 155 -20.95 -19.15 -8.91
C TYR A 155 -22.16 -18.55 -9.64
N PRO A 156 -23.35 -18.55 -9.01
CA PRO A 156 -24.50 -17.87 -9.60
C PRO A 156 -24.16 -16.39 -9.76
N GLU A 157 -24.26 -15.87 -10.97
CA GLU A 157 -24.20 -14.41 -11.21
C GLU A 157 -25.30 -13.74 -10.39
N SER A 158 -24.94 -13.15 -9.26
CA SER A 158 -25.90 -12.41 -8.45
C SER A 158 -26.08 -11.03 -9.05
N SER A 159 -27.15 -10.85 -9.78
CA SER A 159 -27.62 -9.60 -10.36
C SER A 159 -28.28 -8.70 -9.31
N SER A 160 -27.55 -8.22 -8.34
CA SER A 160 -27.86 -6.99 -7.56
C SER A 160 -26.74 -6.78 -6.53
N ALA A 161 -25.69 -6.12 -6.92
CA ALA A 161 -24.56 -5.87 -6.04
C ALA A 161 -24.84 -4.67 -5.14
N SER A 162 -25.36 -4.94 -3.95
CA SER A 162 -25.03 -4.05 -2.84
C SER A 162 -23.53 -4.12 -2.61
N PRO A 163 -22.82 -3.00 -2.39
CA PRO A 163 -21.41 -3.05 -2.07
C PRO A 163 -21.21 -3.96 -0.85
N LYS A 164 -20.45 -5.05 -1.04
CA LYS A 164 -20.15 -6.00 0.03
C LYS A 164 -18.84 -5.57 0.67
N CYS A 165 -18.85 -5.39 1.99
CA CYS A 165 -17.63 -5.18 2.76
C CYS A 165 -17.01 -6.53 3.10
N LEU A 166 -15.73 -6.73 2.81
CA LEU A 166 -14.98 -7.92 3.20
C LEU A 166 -14.19 -7.60 4.46
N GLU A 167 -14.49 -8.32 5.55
CA GLU A 167 -13.69 -8.26 6.77
C GLU A 167 -12.55 -9.27 6.68
N LEU A 168 -11.32 -8.80 6.89
CA LEU A 168 -10.11 -9.60 6.84
C LEU A 168 -9.42 -9.63 8.20
N ALA A 169 -8.94 -10.80 8.61
CA ALA A 169 -7.91 -10.91 9.62
C ALA A 169 -6.55 -11.04 8.92
N VAL A 170 -5.61 -10.16 9.27
CA VAL A 170 -4.26 -10.14 8.72
C VAL A 170 -3.30 -10.59 9.80
N GLU A 171 -2.55 -11.66 9.54
CA GLU A 171 -1.50 -12.15 10.42
C GLU A 171 -0.14 -11.80 9.83
N VAL A 172 0.74 -11.27 10.70
CA VAL A 172 2.13 -10.99 10.36
C VAL A 172 3.01 -11.92 11.19
N ASP A 173 3.81 -12.75 10.55
CA ASP A 173 4.71 -13.68 11.19
C ASP A 173 5.87 -12.99 11.92
N GLN A 174 6.53 -13.74 12.79
CA GLN A 174 7.65 -13.24 13.59
C GLN A 174 8.83 -12.81 12.72
N HIS A 175 9.08 -13.49 11.58
CA HIS A 175 10.18 -13.17 10.69
C HIS A 175 9.96 -11.79 10.06
N THR A 176 8.78 -11.55 9.49
CA THR A 176 8.40 -10.24 8.93
C THR A 176 8.39 -9.17 10.01
N ARG A 177 7.87 -9.47 11.22
CA ARG A 177 7.89 -8.53 12.35
C ARG A 177 9.32 -8.10 12.70
N ASN A 178 10.30 -9.00 12.66
CA ASN A 178 11.68 -8.72 13.03
C ASN A 178 12.43 -7.84 12.00
N THR A 179 11.94 -7.73 10.77
CA THR A 179 12.48 -6.77 9.79
C THR A 179 12.11 -5.32 10.11
N PHE A 180 11.12 -5.10 10.96
CA PHE A 180 10.68 -3.76 11.35
C PHE A 180 11.16 -3.39 12.76
N SER A 181 11.35 -2.10 13.01
CA SER A 181 11.84 -1.58 14.28
C SER A 181 10.84 -1.68 15.43
N SER A 182 9.55 -1.77 15.13
CA SER A 182 8.47 -1.77 16.13
C SER A 182 7.19 -2.44 15.62
N ASN A 183 6.29 -2.80 16.55
CA ASN A 183 4.96 -3.28 16.22
C ASN A 183 4.16 -2.24 15.42
N THR A 184 4.26 -0.96 15.76
CA THR A 184 3.62 0.14 15.02
C THR A 184 4.06 0.18 13.57
N THR A 185 5.37 0.09 13.30
CA THR A 185 5.91 0.10 11.94
C THR A 185 5.42 -1.12 11.16
N THR A 186 5.42 -2.30 11.78
CA THR A 186 4.88 -3.54 11.19
C THR A 186 3.40 -3.40 10.83
N THR A 187 2.60 -2.86 11.76
CA THR A 187 1.16 -2.66 11.56
C THR A 187 0.89 -1.65 10.45
N ASN A 188 1.64 -0.54 10.41
CA ASN A 188 1.55 0.43 9.33
C ASN A 188 1.87 -0.18 7.95
N TRP A 189 2.89 -1.03 7.89
CA TRP A 189 3.25 -1.76 6.65
C TRP A 189 2.12 -2.71 6.21
N ALA A 190 1.53 -3.49 7.13
CA ALA A 190 0.40 -4.35 6.82
C ALA A 190 -0.80 -3.55 6.29
N HIS A 191 -1.12 -2.43 6.92
CA HIS A 191 -2.19 -1.53 6.45
C HIS A 191 -1.90 -0.94 5.06
N ALA A 192 -0.63 -0.62 4.76
CA ALA A 192 -0.24 -0.13 3.45
C ALA A 192 -0.56 -1.17 2.34
N ILE A 193 -0.25 -2.44 2.60
CA ILE A 193 -0.58 -3.53 1.68
C ILE A 193 -2.11 -3.63 1.48
N ILE A 194 -2.87 -3.66 2.58
CA ILE A 194 -4.33 -3.77 2.50
C ILE A 194 -4.96 -2.57 1.80
N ALA A 195 -4.43 -1.36 2.00
CA ALA A 195 -4.88 -0.17 1.28
C ALA A 195 -4.65 -0.31 -0.24
N GLY A 196 -3.49 -0.82 -0.66
CA GLY A 196 -3.21 -1.10 -2.07
C GLY A 196 -4.17 -2.14 -2.66
N VAL A 197 -4.41 -3.25 -1.95
CA VAL A 197 -5.37 -4.29 -2.35
C VAL A 197 -6.79 -3.72 -2.45
N SER A 198 -7.21 -2.93 -1.47
CA SER A 198 -8.53 -2.27 -1.47
C SER A 198 -8.75 -1.40 -2.70
N GLN A 199 -7.70 -0.70 -3.17
CA GLN A 199 -7.78 0.12 -4.38
C GLN A 199 -8.03 -0.72 -5.63
N VAL A 200 -7.38 -1.88 -5.76
CA VAL A 200 -7.60 -2.79 -6.90
C VAL A 200 -9.06 -3.22 -6.95
N TYR A 201 -9.62 -3.67 -5.83
CA TYR A 201 -11.04 -4.06 -5.76
C TYR A 201 -11.98 -2.88 -6.06
N ALA A 202 -11.68 -1.68 -5.56
CA ALA A 202 -12.49 -0.50 -5.82
C ALA A 202 -12.47 -0.06 -7.30
N SER A 203 -11.47 -0.47 -8.08
CA SER A 203 -11.37 -0.15 -9.51
C SER A 203 -12.03 -1.19 -10.42
N GLU A 204 -12.34 -2.39 -9.90
CA GLU A 204 -12.92 -3.50 -10.67
C GLU A 204 -14.44 -3.67 -10.47
N VAL A 205 -15.05 -2.92 -9.55
CA VAL A 205 -16.49 -2.95 -9.22
C VAL A 205 -17.17 -1.67 -9.67
#